data_c85153eb46fe77aa445713f61bd7b196
#
_entry.id   c85153eb46fe77aa445713f61bd7b196
#
_cell.length_a   1.000
_cell.length_b   1.000
_cell.length_c   1.000
_cell.angle_alpha   90.00
_cell.angle_beta   90.00
_cell.angle_gamma   90.00
#
_symmetry.space_group_name_H-M   'P 1'
#
loop_
_entity.id
_entity.type
_entity.pdbx_description
1 polymer ?
#
loop_
_entity_poly.entity_id
_entity_poly.type
_entity_poly.pdbx_seq_one_letter_code
_entity_poly.pdbx_strand_id
1 'polypeptide(L)'
;MIPFPDAYDTALQPLPAEQMSEAGQQAIESLKSKGYEVQAGLTPEYADAIARLSLEPSIQEYCPKDSSERFTNREATAQWLSKKRATYLLLHRSDDGSLGLAGYGWVGTKQSPHVPGGETTFSLRVSENHQGKGLAAPFSVAMLAAATATYGAPHIWLETWASNGGAVHIYHKIGFNDVADQAEDRPSRVGPNVPDIRMYMTINEDEHGAKTGI
;
A
#
# COMPACT_ATOMS: atom_id res chain seq x y z
N MET A 1 -9.29 20.07 4.55
CA MET A 1 -8.72 18.83 3.97
C MET A 1 -7.64 19.25 2.98
N ILE A 2 -6.42 18.74 3.15
CA ILE A 2 -5.31 19.01 2.22
C ILE A 2 -5.47 18.01 1.06
N PRO A 3 -5.45 18.45 -0.21
CA PRO A 3 -5.53 17.51 -1.34
C PRO A 3 -4.30 16.61 -1.41
N PHE A 4 -4.47 15.40 -1.94
CA PHE A 4 -3.34 14.53 -2.26
C PHE A 4 -2.41 15.23 -3.28
N PRO A 5 -1.09 15.08 -3.14
CA PRO A 5 -0.13 15.77 -4.01
C PRO A 5 -0.26 15.32 -5.47
N ASP A 6 -0.12 16.28 -6.39
CA ASP A 6 -0.02 16.05 -7.84
C ASP A 6 1.44 16.02 -8.34
N ALA A 7 2.40 16.17 -7.43
CA ALA A 7 3.83 16.03 -7.67
C ALA A 7 4.42 15.18 -6.54
N TYR A 8 5.46 14.41 -6.82
CA TYR A 8 6.17 13.72 -5.76
C TYR A 8 7.17 14.66 -5.09
N ASP A 9 7.23 14.59 -3.77
CA ASP A 9 8.29 15.22 -3.01
C ASP A 9 9.56 14.37 -3.18
N THR A 10 10.63 14.99 -3.64
CA THR A 10 11.94 14.34 -3.80
C THR A 10 12.66 14.12 -2.48
N ALA A 11 12.14 14.66 -1.37
CA ALA A 11 12.64 14.44 -0.03
C ALA A 11 11.73 13.48 0.72
N LEU A 12 12.31 12.47 1.36
CA LEU A 12 11.56 11.59 2.25
C LEU A 12 11.27 12.32 3.57
N GLN A 13 10.05 12.13 4.06
CA GLN A 13 9.57 12.72 5.30
C GLN A 13 9.17 11.62 6.29
N PRO A 14 9.49 11.77 7.60
CA PRO A 14 8.93 10.89 8.61
C PRO A 14 7.41 11.02 8.64
N LEU A 15 6.72 9.96 9.07
CA LEU A 15 5.27 10.03 9.26
C LEU A 15 4.93 11.00 10.40
N PRO A 16 3.76 11.68 10.35
CA PRO A 16 3.32 12.64 11.36
C PRO A 16 2.79 11.93 12.63
N ALA A 17 3.64 11.16 13.29
CA ALA A 17 3.27 10.23 14.36
C ALA A 17 2.44 10.88 15.47
N GLU A 18 2.74 12.13 15.87
CA GLU A 18 2.01 12.86 16.90
C GLU A 18 0.55 13.19 16.52
N GLN A 19 0.24 13.20 15.22
CA GLN A 19 -1.10 13.50 14.68
C GLN A 19 -1.87 12.23 14.32
N MET A 20 -1.22 11.06 14.40
CA MET A 20 -1.82 9.77 14.05
C MET A 20 -2.57 9.18 15.23
N SER A 21 -3.52 8.27 14.94
CA SER A 21 -4.20 7.46 15.95
C SER A 21 -3.19 6.62 16.75
N GLU A 22 -3.59 6.18 17.95
CA GLU A 22 -2.78 5.30 18.79
C GLU A 22 -2.39 4.01 18.04
N ALA A 23 -3.30 3.41 17.29
CA ALA A 23 -3.02 2.24 16.45
C ALA A 23 -1.93 2.52 15.41
N GLY A 24 -1.96 3.71 14.78
CA GLY A 24 -0.92 4.13 13.85
C GLY A 24 0.44 4.29 14.50
N GLN A 25 0.51 4.86 15.70
CA GLN A 25 1.74 5.00 16.49
C GLN A 25 2.29 3.63 16.90
N GLN A 26 1.44 2.74 17.40
CA GLN A 26 1.81 1.37 17.75
C GLN A 26 2.33 0.57 16.54
N ALA A 27 1.71 0.77 15.37
CA ALA A 27 2.16 0.15 14.14
C ALA A 27 3.58 0.59 13.73
N ILE A 28 3.91 1.88 13.87
CA ILE A 28 5.27 2.40 13.65
C ILE A 28 6.27 1.73 14.62
N GLU A 29 5.95 1.67 15.91
CA GLU A 29 6.82 1.07 16.89
C GLU A 29 7.01 -0.45 16.66
N SER A 30 5.95 -1.14 16.25
CA SER A 30 6.01 -2.56 15.86
C SER A 30 6.97 -2.78 14.67
N LEU A 31 6.97 -1.89 13.68
CA LEU A 31 7.90 -1.96 12.55
C LEU A 31 9.34 -1.65 12.98
N LYS A 32 9.54 -0.60 13.77
CA LYS A 32 10.87 -0.23 14.29
C LYS A 32 11.50 -1.35 15.11
N SER A 33 10.72 -2.04 15.96
CA SER A 33 11.20 -3.16 16.76
C SER A 33 11.73 -4.33 15.93
N LYS A 34 11.32 -4.39 14.66
CA LYS A 34 11.76 -5.40 13.67
C LYS A 34 12.86 -4.89 12.74
N GLY A 35 13.38 -3.67 12.94
CA GLY A 35 14.41 -3.06 12.10
C GLY A 35 13.89 -2.40 10.83
N TYR A 36 12.60 -2.00 10.81
CA TYR A 36 11.98 -1.31 9.68
C TYR A 36 11.53 0.09 10.06
N GLU A 37 11.55 0.99 9.09
CA GLU A 37 10.98 2.32 9.24
C GLU A 37 10.06 2.66 8.07
N VAL A 38 9.10 3.55 8.31
CA VAL A 38 8.19 4.04 7.26
C VAL A 38 8.45 5.51 7.02
N GLN A 39 8.60 5.87 5.75
CA GLN A 39 8.75 7.25 5.33
C GLN A 39 7.75 7.58 4.22
N ALA A 40 7.28 8.82 4.19
CA ALA A 40 6.44 9.36 3.13
C ALA A 40 7.31 10.06 2.08
N GLY A 41 6.87 10.00 0.81
CA GLY A 41 7.57 10.61 -0.31
C GLY A 41 8.17 9.57 -1.27
N LEU A 42 8.85 10.07 -2.32
CA LEU A 42 9.44 9.24 -3.36
C LEU A 42 10.68 9.92 -3.94
N THR A 43 11.85 9.37 -3.73
CA THR A 43 13.07 9.82 -4.42
C THR A 43 13.28 9.07 -5.74
N PRO A 44 14.10 9.59 -6.67
CA PRO A 44 14.45 8.89 -7.91
C PRO A 44 15.03 7.48 -7.67
N GLU A 45 15.83 7.33 -6.61
CA GLU A 45 16.42 6.05 -6.21
C GLU A 45 15.36 5.02 -5.84
N TYR A 46 14.37 5.43 -5.04
CA TYR A 46 13.28 4.54 -4.64
C TYR A 46 12.26 4.30 -5.76
N ALA A 47 12.10 5.24 -6.71
CA ALA A 47 11.34 4.97 -7.92
C ALA A 47 11.96 3.84 -8.76
N ASP A 48 13.30 3.81 -8.88
CA ASP A 48 14.03 2.69 -9.49
C ASP A 48 13.86 1.39 -8.70
N ALA A 49 13.92 1.46 -7.37
CA ALA A 49 13.75 0.30 -6.52
C ALA A 49 12.33 -0.29 -6.63
N ILE A 50 11.30 0.55 -6.72
CA ILE A 50 9.91 0.15 -6.95
C ILE A 50 9.76 -0.52 -8.32
N ALA A 51 10.37 0.05 -9.37
CA ALA A 51 10.34 -0.56 -10.70
C ALA A 51 10.95 -1.97 -10.67
N ARG A 52 12.08 -2.17 -9.99
CA ARG A 52 12.68 -3.51 -9.82
C ARG A 52 11.80 -4.44 -9.00
N LEU A 53 11.23 -3.97 -7.88
CA LEU A 53 10.36 -4.76 -7.01
C LEU A 53 9.11 -5.23 -7.76
N SER A 54 8.59 -4.43 -8.69
CA SER A 54 7.42 -4.81 -9.50
C SER A 54 7.66 -6.02 -10.42
N LEU A 55 8.93 -6.42 -10.62
CA LEU A 55 9.31 -7.60 -11.40
C LEU A 55 9.32 -8.89 -10.57
N GLU A 56 9.19 -8.81 -9.25
CA GLU A 56 9.15 -9.99 -8.40
C GLU A 56 7.95 -10.89 -8.74
N PRO A 57 8.13 -12.22 -8.84
CA PRO A 57 7.07 -13.16 -9.23
C PRO A 57 5.78 -13.03 -8.43
N SER A 58 5.87 -12.91 -7.11
CA SER A 58 4.71 -12.76 -6.23
C SER A 58 3.92 -11.46 -6.47
N ILE A 59 4.61 -10.39 -6.87
CA ILE A 59 3.97 -9.13 -7.24
C ILE A 59 3.29 -9.27 -8.61
N GLN A 60 4.00 -9.86 -9.57
CA GLN A 60 3.45 -10.05 -10.92
C GLN A 60 2.27 -11.01 -10.98
N GLU A 61 2.16 -11.93 -10.04
CA GLU A 61 1.04 -12.87 -9.99
C GLU A 61 -0.30 -12.16 -9.78
N TYR A 62 -0.35 -11.16 -8.89
CA TYR A 62 -1.59 -10.46 -8.55
C TYR A 62 -1.65 -9.03 -9.09
N CYS A 63 -0.52 -8.47 -9.49
CA CYS A 63 -0.39 -7.08 -9.93
C CYS A 63 0.46 -6.95 -11.21
N PRO A 64 0.18 -7.72 -12.28
CA PRO A 64 1.01 -7.73 -13.49
C PRO A 64 1.11 -6.36 -14.17
N LYS A 65 0.10 -5.51 -14.01
CA LYS A 65 0.10 -4.14 -14.53
C LYS A 65 1.14 -3.23 -13.87
N ASP A 66 1.66 -3.60 -12.70
CA ASP A 66 2.70 -2.81 -12.06
C ASP A 66 3.96 -2.79 -12.92
N SER A 67 4.45 -3.94 -13.38
CA SER A 67 5.63 -4.02 -14.22
C SER A 67 5.39 -3.72 -15.70
N SER A 68 4.17 -3.97 -16.22
CA SER A 68 3.87 -3.80 -17.65
C SER A 68 3.37 -2.39 -18.03
N GLU A 69 2.76 -1.65 -17.09
CA GLU A 69 2.10 -0.38 -17.39
C GLU A 69 2.51 0.77 -16.46
N ARG A 70 2.75 0.50 -15.17
CA ARG A 70 2.87 1.55 -14.13
C ARG A 70 4.31 1.86 -13.75
N PHE A 71 5.10 0.83 -13.50
CA PHE A 71 6.44 0.90 -12.92
C PHE A 71 7.47 0.28 -13.86
N THR A 72 7.37 0.61 -15.15
CA THR A 72 8.25 0.07 -16.21
C THR A 72 9.68 0.62 -16.14
N ASN A 73 9.85 1.78 -15.54
CA ASN A 73 11.13 2.45 -15.31
C ASN A 73 10.94 3.55 -14.24
N ARG A 74 12.02 4.25 -13.90
CA ARG A 74 12.04 5.35 -12.92
C ARG A 74 11.00 6.44 -13.21
N GLU A 75 11.00 6.95 -14.43
CA GLU A 75 10.17 8.07 -14.85
C GLU A 75 8.69 7.70 -14.84
N ALA A 76 8.33 6.55 -15.38
CA ALA A 76 6.97 6.02 -15.35
C ALA A 76 6.49 5.80 -13.91
N THR A 77 7.34 5.24 -13.04
CA THR A 77 7.05 5.02 -11.62
C THR A 77 6.78 6.35 -10.91
N ALA A 78 7.68 7.31 -11.06
CA ALA A 78 7.53 8.64 -10.46
C ALA A 78 6.26 9.34 -10.97
N GLN A 79 6.02 9.33 -12.28
CA GLN A 79 4.84 9.93 -12.89
C GLN A 79 3.55 9.28 -12.41
N TRP A 80 3.52 7.95 -12.24
CA TRP A 80 2.31 7.25 -11.81
C TRP A 80 2.01 7.52 -10.33
N LEU A 81 3.02 7.47 -9.46
CA LEU A 81 2.88 7.67 -8.01
C LEU A 81 2.62 9.14 -7.63
N SER A 82 2.95 10.11 -8.50
CA SER A 82 2.66 11.53 -8.24
C SER A 82 1.23 11.97 -8.59
N LYS A 83 0.42 11.13 -9.22
CA LYS A 83 -0.94 11.49 -9.65
C LYS A 83 -1.94 11.40 -8.50
N LYS A 84 -2.08 12.47 -7.71
CA LYS A 84 -3.02 12.56 -6.57
C LYS A 84 -2.88 11.39 -5.59
N ARG A 85 -1.62 11.06 -5.23
CA ARG A 85 -1.27 9.97 -4.31
C ARG A 85 -0.23 10.41 -3.30
N ALA A 86 -0.39 9.95 -2.06
CA ALA A 86 0.67 9.93 -1.08
C ALA A 86 1.35 8.57 -1.15
N THR A 87 2.65 8.56 -1.38
CA THR A 87 3.48 7.35 -1.45
C THR A 87 4.18 7.14 -0.11
N TYR A 88 4.24 5.90 0.31
CA TYR A 88 4.87 5.47 1.55
C TYR A 88 5.86 4.35 1.24
N LEU A 89 7.04 4.42 1.84
CA LEU A 89 8.11 3.45 1.69
C LEU A 89 8.30 2.71 3.01
N LEU A 90 8.33 1.38 2.95
CA LEU A 90 8.80 0.53 4.02
C LEU A 90 10.28 0.25 3.79
N LEU A 91 11.12 0.75 4.66
CA LEU A 91 12.57 0.67 4.55
C LEU A 91 13.13 -0.28 5.60
N HIS A 92 14.09 -1.09 5.22
CA HIS A 92 14.84 -1.98 6.10
C HIS A 92 16.26 -1.44 6.28
N ARG A 93 16.69 -1.31 7.52
CA ARG A 93 18.06 -0.91 7.83
C ARG A 93 18.95 -2.14 7.84
N SER A 94 19.92 -2.18 6.95
CA SER A 94 20.97 -3.21 6.90
C SER A 94 22.01 -3.04 8.00
N ASP A 95 22.82 -4.06 8.26
CA ASP A 95 23.86 -4.03 9.30
C ASP A 95 24.92 -2.95 9.07
N ASP A 96 25.16 -2.55 7.83
CA ASP A 96 26.03 -1.43 7.44
C ASP A 96 25.38 -0.05 7.61
N GLY A 97 24.13 0.00 8.09
CA GLY A 97 23.37 1.22 8.29
C GLY A 97 22.64 1.75 7.05
N SER A 98 22.82 1.14 5.87
CA SER A 98 22.09 1.53 4.66
C SER A 98 20.61 1.20 4.75
N LEU A 99 19.78 1.97 4.03
CA LEU A 99 18.34 1.78 3.95
C LEU A 99 17.95 1.19 2.60
N GLY A 100 17.43 -0.03 2.62
CA GLY A 100 16.91 -0.72 1.44
C GLY A 100 15.38 -0.70 1.39
N LEU A 101 14.79 -0.70 0.21
CA LEU A 101 13.35 -0.82 0.02
C LEU A 101 12.89 -2.24 0.34
N ALA A 102 12.05 -2.39 1.37
CA ALA A 102 11.42 -3.65 1.75
C ALA A 102 9.96 -3.74 1.24
N GLY A 103 9.35 -2.58 0.96
CA GLY A 103 8.00 -2.50 0.43
C GLY A 103 7.60 -1.05 0.16
N TYR A 104 6.47 -0.89 -0.49
CA TYR A 104 5.89 0.43 -0.77
C TYR A 104 4.37 0.34 -0.84
N GLY A 105 3.74 1.48 -0.69
CA GLY A 105 2.31 1.59 -0.87
C GLY A 105 1.90 3.03 -1.15
N TRP A 106 0.63 3.20 -1.45
CA TRP A 106 0.06 4.52 -1.67
C TRP A 106 -1.37 4.60 -1.16
N VAL A 107 -1.77 5.81 -0.80
CA VAL A 107 -3.16 6.22 -0.58
C VAL A 107 -3.43 7.40 -1.50
N GLY A 108 -4.55 7.40 -2.21
CA GLY A 108 -4.81 8.49 -3.15
C GLY A 108 -6.21 8.45 -3.75
N THR A 109 -6.51 9.49 -4.55
CA THR A 109 -7.83 9.64 -5.16
C THR A 109 -8.03 8.63 -6.30
N LYS A 110 -9.06 7.81 -6.15
CA LYS A 110 -9.61 6.96 -7.22
C LYS A 110 -11.04 6.60 -6.86
N GLN A 111 -11.99 6.98 -7.71
CA GLN A 111 -13.38 6.60 -7.52
C GLN A 111 -13.59 5.10 -7.81
N SER A 112 -14.34 4.44 -6.95
CA SER A 112 -14.75 3.05 -7.16
C SER A 112 -16.13 2.98 -7.77
N PRO A 113 -16.35 2.18 -8.82
CA PRO A 113 -17.70 1.91 -9.35
C PRO A 113 -18.49 0.94 -8.46
N HIS A 114 -17.84 0.21 -7.55
CA HIS A 114 -18.44 -0.85 -6.74
C HIS A 114 -18.54 -0.53 -5.25
N VAL A 115 -17.89 0.55 -4.79
CA VAL A 115 -17.94 1.00 -3.39
C VAL A 115 -18.62 2.36 -3.36
N PRO A 116 -19.86 2.46 -2.89
CA PRO A 116 -20.58 3.74 -2.77
C PRO A 116 -19.79 4.74 -1.91
N GLY A 117 -19.55 5.94 -2.44
CA GLY A 117 -18.75 6.97 -1.75
C GLY A 117 -17.25 6.68 -1.69
N GLY A 118 -16.76 5.61 -2.33
CA GLY A 118 -15.35 5.25 -2.37
C GLY A 118 -14.55 6.14 -3.32
N GLU A 119 -13.98 7.21 -2.78
CA GLU A 119 -13.17 8.20 -3.54
C GLU A 119 -11.67 8.09 -3.24
N THR A 120 -11.29 7.41 -2.17
CA THR A 120 -9.90 7.22 -1.77
C THR A 120 -9.54 5.75 -1.79
N THR A 121 -8.50 5.41 -2.52
CA THR A 121 -7.99 4.02 -2.62
C THR A 121 -6.66 3.85 -1.92
N PHE A 122 -6.38 2.62 -1.54
CA PHE A 122 -5.17 2.17 -0.87
C PHE A 122 -4.59 0.96 -1.59
N SER A 123 -3.28 0.85 -1.56
CA SER A 123 -2.59 -0.35 -2.04
C SER A 123 -1.19 -0.47 -1.44
N LEU A 124 -0.68 -1.69 -1.30
CA LEU A 124 0.69 -1.94 -0.85
C LEU A 124 1.33 -3.13 -1.57
N ARG A 125 2.67 -3.16 -1.52
CA ARG A 125 3.52 -4.28 -1.95
C ARG A 125 4.62 -4.47 -0.91
N VAL A 126 4.93 -5.72 -0.60
CA VAL A 126 6.07 -6.10 0.23
C VAL A 126 6.93 -7.05 -0.59
N SER A 127 8.23 -6.75 -0.70
CA SER A 127 9.20 -7.57 -1.42
C SER A 127 9.24 -9.00 -0.89
N GLU A 128 9.45 -9.98 -1.77
CA GLU A 128 9.51 -11.42 -1.43
C GLU A 128 10.46 -11.72 -0.29
N ASN A 129 11.63 -11.05 -0.25
CA ASN A 129 12.62 -11.22 0.81
C ASN A 129 12.14 -10.74 2.19
N HIS A 130 11.05 -9.98 2.23
CA HIS A 130 10.48 -9.40 3.43
C HIS A 130 9.07 -9.90 3.75
N GLN A 131 8.48 -10.75 2.90
CA GLN A 131 7.20 -11.41 3.17
C GLN A 131 7.32 -12.42 4.33
N GLY A 132 6.19 -12.80 4.93
CA GLY A 132 6.15 -13.73 6.06
C GLY A 132 6.67 -13.21 7.41
N LYS A 133 7.21 -11.98 7.46
CA LYS A 133 7.76 -11.35 8.67
C LYS A 133 6.74 -10.55 9.48
N GLY A 134 5.45 -10.61 9.11
CA GLY A 134 4.38 -9.88 9.79
C GLY A 134 4.47 -8.35 9.62
N LEU A 135 4.91 -7.87 8.45
CA LEU A 135 5.12 -6.45 8.18
C LEU A 135 3.91 -5.78 7.52
N ALA A 136 3.15 -6.51 6.71
CA ALA A 136 2.13 -5.91 5.86
C ALA A 136 0.99 -5.27 6.68
N ALA A 137 0.54 -5.89 7.77
CA ALA A 137 -0.51 -5.33 8.61
C ALA A 137 -0.06 -4.02 9.30
N PRO A 138 1.04 -3.97 10.08
CA PRO A 138 1.47 -2.71 10.69
C PRO A 138 1.87 -1.66 9.65
N PHE A 139 2.45 -2.04 8.51
CA PHE A 139 2.73 -1.08 7.44
C PHE A 139 1.44 -0.45 6.88
N SER A 140 0.40 -1.27 6.62
CA SER A 140 -0.90 -0.78 6.19
C SER A 140 -1.51 0.20 7.20
N VAL A 141 -1.54 -0.17 8.49
CA VAL A 141 -2.09 0.68 9.56
C VAL A 141 -1.35 2.01 9.67
N ALA A 142 -0.01 1.99 9.61
CA ALA A 142 0.80 3.21 9.65
C ALA A 142 0.50 4.13 8.45
N MET A 143 0.37 3.57 7.24
CA MET A 143 0.03 4.32 6.03
C MET A 143 -1.38 4.94 6.10
N LEU A 144 -2.37 4.15 6.51
CA LEU A 144 -3.76 4.60 6.62
C LEU A 144 -3.88 5.72 7.67
N ALA A 145 -3.28 5.53 8.85
CA ALA A 145 -3.28 6.55 9.91
C ALA A 145 -2.57 7.84 9.48
N ALA A 146 -1.43 7.75 8.78
CA ALA A 146 -0.73 8.92 8.26
C ALA A 146 -1.55 9.64 7.17
N ALA A 147 -2.20 8.90 6.27
CA ALA A 147 -3.06 9.48 5.24
C ALA A 147 -4.27 10.18 5.85
N THR A 148 -4.90 9.59 6.85
CA THR A 148 -6.02 10.20 7.58
C THR A 148 -5.58 11.46 8.31
N ALA A 149 -4.47 11.42 9.04
CA ALA A 149 -3.94 12.58 9.76
C ALA A 149 -3.57 13.75 8.82
N THR A 150 -2.99 13.45 7.65
CA THR A 150 -2.51 14.49 6.73
C THR A 150 -3.58 14.97 5.76
N TYR A 151 -4.37 14.06 5.17
CA TYR A 151 -5.28 14.37 4.07
C TYR A 151 -6.76 14.23 4.44
N GLY A 152 -7.07 13.78 5.67
CA GLY A 152 -8.43 13.58 6.13
C GLY A 152 -9.16 12.54 5.27
N ALA A 153 -8.57 11.37 5.07
CA ALA A 153 -9.13 10.28 4.26
C ALA A 153 -10.03 9.35 5.12
N PRO A 154 -11.31 9.70 5.34
CA PRO A 154 -12.16 9.01 6.32
C PRO A 154 -12.71 7.69 5.79
N HIS A 155 -12.81 7.53 4.48
CA HIS A 155 -13.38 6.36 3.82
C HIS A 155 -12.43 5.88 2.74
N ILE A 156 -11.82 4.73 2.96
CA ILE A 156 -10.81 4.15 2.07
C ILE A 156 -11.31 2.81 1.54
N TRP A 157 -11.13 2.60 0.25
CA TRP A 157 -11.44 1.34 -0.40
C TRP A 157 -10.22 0.71 -1.06
N LEU A 158 -10.28 -0.57 -1.29
CA LEU A 158 -9.31 -1.32 -2.07
C LEU A 158 -9.99 -2.38 -2.95
N GLU A 159 -9.24 -2.90 -3.90
CA GLU A 159 -9.58 -4.09 -4.67
C GLU A 159 -8.47 -5.13 -4.52
N THR A 160 -8.84 -6.41 -4.43
CA THR A 160 -7.90 -7.53 -4.40
C THR A 160 -8.51 -8.75 -5.11
N TRP A 161 -7.70 -9.77 -5.35
CA TRP A 161 -8.17 -11.03 -5.87
C TRP A 161 -8.47 -12.00 -4.73
N ALA A 162 -9.56 -12.75 -4.80
CA ALA A 162 -9.93 -13.74 -3.78
C ALA A 162 -8.86 -14.83 -3.63
N SER A 163 -8.20 -15.20 -4.73
CA SER A 163 -7.07 -16.14 -4.72
C SER A 163 -5.83 -15.60 -3.99
N ASN A 164 -5.73 -14.27 -3.77
CA ASN A 164 -4.68 -13.66 -2.95
C ASN A 164 -5.04 -13.73 -1.45
N GLY A 165 -5.19 -14.96 -0.92
CA GLY A 165 -5.65 -15.19 0.44
C GLY A 165 -4.81 -14.49 1.51
N GLY A 166 -3.50 -14.31 1.26
CA GLY A 166 -2.62 -13.57 2.17
C GLY A 166 -3.02 -12.09 2.30
N ALA A 167 -3.33 -11.43 1.17
CA ALA A 167 -3.78 -10.04 1.18
C ALA A 167 -5.19 -9.92 1.79
N VAL A 168 -6.12 -10.79 1.42
CA VAL A 168 -7.49 -10.83 1.96
C VAL A 168 -7.46 -10.95 3.48
N HIS A 169 -6.67 -11.91 4.00
CA HIS A 169 -6.50 -12.09 5.45
C HIS A 169 -5.98 -10.81 6.15
N ILE A 170 -4.97 -10.16 5.57
CA ILE A 170 -4.41 -8.93 6.13
C ILE A 170 -5.44 -7.80 6.13
N TYR A 171 -6.18 -7.62 5.04
CA TYR A 171 -7.18 -6.55 4.95
C TYR A 171 -8.31 -6.74 5.96
N HIS A 172 -8.85 -7.95 6.11
CA HIS A 172 -9.82 -8.24 7.17
C HIS A 172 -9.23 -8.00 8.56
N LYS A 173 -7.99 -8.43 8.80
CA LYS A 173 -7.32 -8.22 10.09
C LYS A 173 -7.20 -6.75 10.48
N ILE A 174 -6.94 -5.85 9.52
CA ILE A 174 -6.82 -4.41 9.79
C ILE A 174 -8.15 -3.65 9.72
N GLY A 175 -9.27 -4.34 9.52
CA GLY A 175 -10.61 -3.79 9.67
C GLY A 175 -11.37 -3.55 8.36
N PHE A 176 -10.82 -3.91 7.19
CA PHE A 176 -11.59 -3.82 5.95
C PHE A 176 -12.74 -4.84 5.95
N ASN A 177 -13.88 -4.41 5.44
CA ASN A 177 -15.08 -5.20 5.25
C ASN A 177 -15.38 -5.37 3.76
N ASP A 178 -15.89 -6.54 3.37
CA ASP A 178 -16.28 -6.84 2.00
C ASP A 178 -17.51 -6.02 1.61
N VAL A 179 -17.51 -5.47 0.40
CA VAL A 179 -18.61 -4.64 -0.12
C VAL A 179 -19.22 -5.26 -1.37
N ALA A 180 -18.39 -5.73 -2.29
CA ALA A 180 -18.82 -6.32 -3.54
C ALA A 180 -17.80 -7.31 -4.08
N ASP A 181 -18.29 -8.30 -4.83
CA ASP A 181 -17.50 -9.28 -5.55
C ASP A 181 -17.87 -9.27 -7.03
N GLN A 182 -16.87 -9.37 -7.90
CA GLN A 182 -17.04 -9.45 -9.34
C GLN A 182 -16.28 -10.67 -9.88
N ALA A 183 -16.97 -11.54 -10.58
CA ALA A 183 -16.32 -12.61 -11.32
C ALA A 183 -15.58 -11.99 -12.53
N GLU A 184 -14.27 -12.11 -12.54
CA GLU A 184 -13.40 -11.57 -13.58
C GLU A 184 -12.26 -12.55 -13.88
N ASP A 185 -11.69 -12.43 -15.08
CA ASP A 185 -10.46 -13.14 -15.40
C ASP A 185 -9.25 -12.35 -14.89
N ARG A 186 -8.55 -12.91 -13.92
CA ARG A 186 -7.29 -12.34 -13.42
C ARG A 186 -6.23 -12.46 -14.52
N PRO A 187 -5.59 -11.34 -14.90
CA PRO A 187 -4.47 -11.40 -15.83
C PRO A 187 -3.36 -12.32 -15.28
N SER A 188 -2.88 -13.23 -16.13
CA SER A 188 -1.74 -14.09 -15.83
C SER A 188 -0.48 -13.53 -16.47
N ARG A 189 0.65 -13.67 -15.78
CA ARG A 189 1.98 -13.33 -16.32
C ARG A 189 2.39 -14.30 -17.45
N VAL A 190 2.02 -15.55 -17.29
CA VAL A 190 2.40 -16.63 -18.23
C VAL A 190 1.14 -17.40 -18.61
N GLY A 191 0.76 -17.33 -19.87
CA GLY A 191 -0.43 -18.04 -20.37
C GLY A 191 -1.72 -17.23 -20.36
N PRO A 192 -2.88 -17.88 -20.52
CA PRO A 192 -4.19 -17.23 -20.56
C PRO A 192 -4.55 -16.67 -19.17
N ASN A 193 -5.47 -15.70 -19.16
CA ASN A 193 -6.08 -15.22 -17.94
C ASN A 193 -6.75 -16.37 -17.17
N VAL A 194 -6.80 -16.22 -15.84
CA VAL A 194 -7.33 -17.25 -14.93
C VAL A 194 -8.63 -16.74 -14.31
N PRO A 195 -9.73 -17.51 -14.37
CA PRO A 195 -10.96 -17.16 -13.66
C PRO A 195 -10.69 -16.92 -12.16
N ASP A 196 -11.16 -15.78 -11.65
CA ASP A 196 -10.98 -15.39 -10.25
C ASP A 196 -12.14 -14.48 -9.84
N ILE A 197 -12.12 -14.04 -8.58
CA ILE A 197 -13.08 -13.07 -8.05
C ILE A 197 -12.32 -11.80 -7.65
N ARG A 198 -12.75 -10.66 -8.19
CA ARG A 198 -12.30 -9.35 -7.74
C ARG A 198 -13.14 -8.94 -6.55
N MET A 199 -12.53 -8.88 -5.38
CA MET A 199 -13.14 -8.42 -4.13
C MET A 199 -12.92 -6.92 -3.98
N TYR A 200 -13.98 -6.21 -3.58
CA TYR A 200 -13.95 -4.80 -3.22
C TYR A 200 -14.21 -4.67 -1.74
N MET A 201 -13.34 -3.98 -1.04
CA MET A 201 -13.36 -3.85 0.41
C MET A 201 -13.26 -2.39 0.83
N THR A 202 -13.82 -2.05 1.98
CA THR A 202 -13.78 -0.69 2.53
C THR A 202 -13.51 -0.68 4.02
N ILE A 203 -12.95 0.44 4.49
CA ILE A 203 -12.78 0.75 5.90
C ILE A 203 -13.14 2.22 6.14
N ASN A 204 -13.85 2.49 7.23
CA ASN A 204 -14.16 3.85 7.68
C ASN A 204 -13.21 4.29 8.78
N GLU A 205 -13.07 5.60 8.99
CA GLU A 205 -12.15 6.19 9.98
C GLU A 205 -12.36 5.61 11.38
N ASP A 206 -13.62 5.45 11.80
CA ASP A 206 -13.99 4.92 13.12
C ASP A 206 -13.58 3.44 13.31
N GLU A 207 -13.28 2.73 12.22
CA GLU A 207 -12.89 1.33 12.21
C GLU A 207 -11.37 1.15 12.04
N HIS A 208 -10.64 2.24 11.73
CA HIS A 208 -9.19 2.21 11.56
C HIS A 208 -8.49 1.79 12.86
N GLY A 209 -8.12 0.51 12.95
CA GLY A 209 -7.43 -0.01 14.12
C GLY A 209 -8.31 -0.56 15.25
N ALA A 210 -9.63 -0.45 15.17
CA ALA A 210 -10.54 -0.95 16.22
C ALA A 210 -10.49 -2.48 16.42
N LYS A 211 -9.99 -3.21 15.40
CA LYS A 211 -9.84 -4.67 15.44
C LYS A 211 -8.38 -5.13 15.50
N THR A 212 -7.45 -4.21 15.48
CA THR A 212 -6.01 -4.55 15.51
C THR A 212 -5.53 -4.69 16.94
N GLY A 213 -5.67 -5.87 17.53
CA GLY A 213 -4.78 -6.30 18.60
C GLY A 213 -3.38 -6.53 18.01
N ILE A 214 -2.68 -5.44 17.66
CA ILE A 214 -1.26 -5.45 17.28
C ILE A 214 -0.43 -5.36 18.55
#